data_122458183914381b765e477e004dd98e
#
_entry.id   122458183914381b765e477e004dd98e
#
_cell.length_a   1.000
_cell.length_b   1.000
_cell.length_c   1.000
_cell.angle_alpha   90.00
_cell.angle_beta   90.00
_cell.angle_gamma   90.00
#
_symmetry.space_group_name_H-M   'P 1'
#
loop_
_entity.id
_entity.type
_entity.pdbx_description
1 polymer ?
#
loop_
_entity_poly.entity_id
_entity_poly.type
_entity_poly.pdbx_seq_one_letter_code
_entity_poly.pdbx_strand_id
1 'polypeptide(L)'
;MRVNSFCVYDFRSVENSSWIDCNETTTLVGVNESGKTNILKALWKFNPVSEGKIDILHDIPVTKLSEFRNKIDQIKFISVKFDICNEDVKRLEELSGHTISGLEYVIVSRYYNGEYLVKYSKQTKIAAIENGDDNENKNENEYVSVPIAVVNIMPKFVYYSNYGNLS
;
A
#
# COMPACT_ATOMS: atom_id res chain seq x y z
N MET A 1 -3.56 11.75 1.07
CA MET A 1 -2.48 10.90 0.51
C MET A 1 -2.67 10.75 -0.99
N ARG A 2 -1.62 10.96 -1.78
CA ARG A 2 -1.61 10.81 -3.24
C ARG A 2 -0.58 9.75 -3.62
N VAL A 3 -0.92 8.86 -4.55
CA VAL A 3 0.03 7.90 -5.10
C VAL A 3 1.09 8.65 -5.91
N ASN A 4 2.36 8.47 -5.55
CA ASN A 4 3.52 9.04 -6.24
C ASN A 4 4.10 8.04 -7.23
N SER A 5 4.39 6.83 -6.77
CA SER A 5 4.94 5.75 -7.59
C SER A 5 4.67 4.39 -6.94
N PHE A 6 4.81 3.33 -7.72
CA PHE A 6 4.70 1.96 -7.19
C PHE A 6 5.66 1.00 -7.90
N CYS A 7 5.96 -0.12 -7.25
CA CYS A 7 6.80 -1.17 -7.79
C CYS A 7 6.21 -2.53 -7.45
N VAL A 8 6.07 -3.39 -8.47
CA VAL A 8 5.55 -4.75 -8.38
C VAL A 8 6.69 -5.75 -8.38
N TYR A 9 6.60 -6.74 -7.49
CA TYR A 9 7.61 -7.79 -7.32
C TYR A 9 6.94 -9.16 -7.40
N ASP A 10 7.54 -10.08 -8.13
CA ASP A 10 7.14 -11.50 -8.15
C ASP A 10 5.62 -11.74 -8.18
N PHE A 11 4.93 -10.99 -9.04
CA PHE A 11 3.49 -11.10 -9.20
C PHE A 11 3.13 -11.64 -10.59
N ARG A 12 2.63 -12.87 -10.66
CA ARG A 12 2.31 -13.58 -11.91
C ARG A 12 3.49 -13.63 -12.86
N SER A 13 3.42 -12.94 -14.01
CA SER A 13 4.52 -12.87 -15.00
C SER A 13 5.50 -11.73 -14.72
N VAL A 14 5.28 -10.92 -13.69
CA VAL A 14 6.11 -9.75 -13.37
C VAL A 14 7.10 -10.14 -12.28
N GLU A 15 8.40 -10.19 -12.60
CA GLU A 15 9.44 -10.40 -11.60
C GLU A 15 9.75 -9.11 -10.84
N ASN A 16 10.00 -8.03 -11.57
CA ASN A 16 10.22 -6.70 -11.00
C ASN A 16 9.87 -5.64 -12.06
N SER A 17 8.90 -4.79 -11.75
CA SER A 17 8.48 -3.71 -12.67
C SER A 17 9.40 -2.51 -12.65
N SER A 18 10.36 -2.43 -11.72
CA SER A 18 10.96 -1.17 -11.30
C SER A 18 9.89 -0.18 -10.78
N TRP A 19 10.32 1.00 -10.30
CA TRP A 19 9.38 2.02 -9.86
C TRP A 19 8.69 2.67 -11.06
N ILE A 20 7.37 2.69 -11.03
CA ILE A 20 6.49 3.30 -12.03
C ILE A 20 5.91 4.56 -11.41
N ASP A 21 6.24 5.72 -11.99
CA ASP A 21 5.73 7.01 -11.54
C ASP A 21 4.25 7.17 -11.90
N CYS A 22 3.47 7.73 -10.99
CA CYS A 22 2.06 7.98 -11.14
C CYS A 22 1.79 9.47 -11.25
N ASN A 23 1.17 9.87 -12.34
CA ASN A 23 0.62 11.21 -12.57
C ASN A 23 -0.92 11.15 -12.46
N GLU A 24 -1.61 12.24 -12.84
CA GLU A 24 -3.09 12.27 -12.94
C GLU A 24 -3.60 11.18 -13.88
N THR A 25 -2.87 10.94 -14.96
CA THR A 25 -3.10 9.82 -15.89
C THR A 25 -1.78 9.18 -16.20
N THR A 26 -1.68 7.87 -16.01
CA THR A 26 -0.50 7.07 -16.32
C THR A 26 -0.89 5.96 -17.29
N THR A 27 -0.20 5.85 -18.41
CA THR A 27 -0.46 4.83 -19.43
C THR A 27 0.68 3.83 -19.49
N LEU A 28 0.35 2.54 -19.39
CA LEU A 28 1.30 1.46 -19.61
C LEU A 28 1.24 1.00 -21.06
N VAL A 29 2.35 1.15 -21.79
CA VAL A 29 2.47 0.77 -23.20
C VAL A 29 3.44 -0.41 -23.33
N GLY A 30 3.18 -1.31 -24.23
CA GLY A 30 4.04 -2.47 -24.52
C GLY A 30 3.29 -3.54 -25.31
N VAL A 31 4.03 -4.54 -25.81
CA VAL A 31 3.44 -5.67 -26.53
C VAL A 31 2.44 -6.47 -25.69
N ASN A 32 1.57 -7.21 -26.35
CA ASN A 32 0.67 -8.13 -25.67
C ASN A 32 1.51 -9.12 -24.83
N GLU A 33 0.95 -9.55 -23.68
CA GLU A 33 1.62 -10.44 -22.73
C GLU A 33 2.82 -9.87 -21.98
N SER A 34 3.20 -8.59 -22.19
CA SER A 34 4.31 -7.95 -21.46
C SER A 34 4.05 -7.71 -19.95
N GLY A 35 2.96 -8.21 -19.39
CA GLY A 35 2.66 -8.08 -17.97
C GLY A 35 1.90 -6.82 -17.55
N LYS A 36 1.51 -5.91 -18.48
CA LYS A 36 0.77 -4.66 -18.15
C LYS A 36 -0.47 -4.90 -17.29
N THR A 37 -1.30 -5.85 -17.69
CA THR A 37 -2.50 -6.23 -16.94
C THR A 37 -2.17 -6.77 -15.54
N ASN A 38 -1.06 -7.50 -15.41
CA ASN A 38 -0.63 -8.04 -14.13
C ASN A 38 -0.11 -6.93 -13.20
N ILE A 39 0.58 -5.92 -13.74
CA ILE A 39 0.98 -4.72 -13.00
C ILE A 39 -0.25 -3.98 -12.44
N LEU A 40 -1.29 -3.74 -13.28
CA LEU A 40 -2.53 -3.09 -12.84
C LEU A 40 -3.30 -3.93 -11.83
N LYS A 41 -3.33 -5.26 -12.00
CA LYS A 41 -3.95 -6.17 -11.03
C LYS A 41 -3.22 -6.20 -9.70
N ALA A 42 -1.89 -6.12 -9.68
CA ALA A 42 -1.11 -6.02 -8.47
C ALA A 42 -1.44 -4.71 -7.71
N LEU A 43 -1.52 -3.58 -8.43
CA LEU A 43 -1.89 -2.29 -7.84
C LEU A 43 -3.32 -2.32 -7.27
N TRP A 44 -4.28 -2.89 -8.00
CA TRP A 44 -5.63 -3.08 -7.49
C TRP A 44 -5.65 -3.94 -6.23
N LYS A 45 -4.95 -5.07 -6.23
CA LYS A 45 -4.88 -5.97 -5.08
C LYS A 45 -4.10 -5.39 -3.90
N PHE A 46 -3.42 -4.27 -4.06
CA PHE A 46 -2.73 -3.59 -2.96
C PHE A 46 -3.71 -3.11 -1.88
N ASN A 47 -4.79 -2.43 -2.24
CA ASN A 47 -5.87 -2.00 -1.32
C ASN A 47 -7.19 -1.92 -2.07
N PRO A 48 -7.84 -3.05 -2.37
CA PRO A 48 -9.05 -3.07 -3.19
C PRO A 48 -10.27 -2.54 -2.44
N VAL A 49 -11.20 -1.88 -3.17
CA VAL A 49 -12.51 -1.50 -2.64
C VAL A 49 -13.36 -2.72 -2.36
N SER A 50 -13.39 -3.66 -3.31
CA SER A 50 -14.13 -4.91 -3.24
C SER A 50 -13.39 -5.99 -4.02
N GLU A 51 -13.64 -7.27 -3.70
CA GLU A 51 -12.95 -8.41 -4.30
C GLU A 51 -11.43 -8.32 -4.13
N GLY A 52 -10.61 -8.67 -5.09
CA GLY A 52 -9.15 -8.45 -5.03
C GLY A 52 -8.40 -9.18 -3.92
N LYS A 53 -8.95 -10.28 -3.40
CA LYS A 53 -8.22 -11.12 -2.44
C LYS A 53 -6.95 -11.66 -3.09
N ILE A 54 -5.88 -11.76 -2.29
CA ILE A 54 -4.63 -12.39 -2.71
C ILE A 54 -4.90 -13.88 -2.90
N ASP A 55 -4.54 -14.38 -4.07
CA ASP A 55 -4.63 -15.81 -4.42
C ASP A 55 -3.21 -16.34 -4.63
N ILE A 56 -2.71 -17.05 -3.64
CA ILE A 56 -1.33 -17.54 -3.60
C ILE A 56 -1.02 -18.44 -4.82
N LEU A 57 -1.99 -19.25 -5.26
CA LEU A 57 -1.79 -20.19 -6.38
C LEU A 57 -1.73 -19.48 -7.73
N HIS A 58 -2.46 -18.37 -7.88
CA HIS A 58 -2.59 -17.66 -9.15
C HIS A 58 -1.78 -16.37 -9.21
N ASP A 59 -1.41 -15.78 -8.07
CA ASP A 59 -0.72 -14.50 -8.00
C ASP A 59 0.81 -14.64 -7.88
N ILE A 60 1.30 -15.74 -7.28
CA ILE A 60 2.73 -16.04 -7.24
C ILE A 60 3.18 -16.59 -8.61
N PRO A 61 4.36 -16.20 -9.13
CA PRO A 61 4.94 -16.83 -10.31
C PRO A 61 5.05 -18.36 -10.12
N VAL A 62 4.56 -19.12 -11.08
CA VAL A 62 4.55 -20.60 -11.02
C VAL A 62 5.95 -21.16 -10.74
N THR A 63 6.98 -20.54 -11.31
CA THR A 63 8.39 -20.92 -11.13
C THR A 63 8.90 -20.74 -9.69
N LYS A 64 8.26 -19.86 -8.91
CA LYS A 64 8.66 -19.52 -7.52
C LYS A 64 7.73 -20.11 -6.47
N LEU A 65 6.65 -20.77 -6.87
CA LEU A 65 5.62 -21.24 -5.95
C LEU A 65 6.17 -22.21 -4.88
N SER A 66 7.06 -23.10 -5.25
CA SER A 66 7.69 -24.06 -4.31
C SER A 66 8.62 -23.39 -3.32
N GLU A 67 9.38 -22.38 -3.76
CA GLU A 67 10.30 -21.61 -2.92
C GLU A 67 9.54 -20.73 -1.93
N PHE A 68 8.47 -20.08 -2.38
CA PHE A 68 7.72 -19.09 -1.60
C PHE A 68 6.75 -19.69 -0.61
N ARG A 69 6.36 -20.97 -0.79
CA ARG A 69 5.33 -21.65 0.01
C ARG A 69 5.58 -21.58 1.51
N ASN A 70 6.83 -21.61 1.94
CA ASN A 70 7.22 -21.60 3.36
C ASN A 70 7.66 -20.21 3.87
N LYS A 71 7.55 -19.15 3.04
CA LYS A 71 8.05 -17.80 3.35
C LYS A 71 7.07 -16.71 2.92
N ILE A 72 5.80 -17.04 2.77
CA ILE A 72 4.76 -16.13 2.25
C ILE A 72 4.66 -14.82 3.06
N ASP A 73 4.90 -14.91 4.36
CA ASP A 73 4.94 -13.80 5.31
C ASP A 73 6.13 -12.84 5.08
N GLN A 74 7.16 -13.30 4.38
CA GLN A 74 8.38 -12.50 4.11
C GLN A 74 8.41 -11.92 2.69
N ILE A 75 7.47 -12.32 1.83
CA ILE A 75 7.49 -11.94 0.41
C ILE A 75 6.43 -10.90 0.13
N LYS A 76 6.91 -9.68 -0.20
CA LYS A 76 6.05 -8.62 -0.68
C LYS A 76 5.82 -8.76 -2.18
N PHE A 77 4.61 -8.43 -2.65
CA PHE A 77 4.34 -8.42 -4.08
C PHE A 77 4.22 -7.00 -4.67
N ILE A 78 4.06 -5.98 -3.82
CA ILE A 78 3.99 -4.59 -4.26
C ILE A 78 4.46 -3.63 -3.16
N SER A 79 5.04 -2.52 -3.58
CA SER A 79 5.29 -1.36 -2.74
C SER A 79 4.70 -0.12 -3.41
N VAL A 80 4.00 0.72 -2.67
CA VAL A 80 3.41 1.96 -3.15
C VAL A 80 3.95 3.11 -2.32
N LYS A 81 4.47 4.13 -2.98
CA LYS A 81 4.89 5.38 -2.37
C LYS A 81 3.76 6.39 -2.44
N PHE A 82 3.44 7.00 -1.34
CA PHE A 82 2.43 8.04 -1.21
C PHE A 82 3.08 9.34 -0.75
N ASP A 83 2.79 10.42 -1.45
CA ASP A 83 3.07 11.76 -0.96
C ASP A 83 2.06 12.11 0.14
N ILE A 84 2.53 12.79 1.17
CA ILE A 84 1.77 13.17 2.36
C ILE A 84 1.64 14.69 2.40
N CYS A 85 0.43 15.20 2.54
CA CYS A 85 0.17 16.61 2.75
C CYS A 85 -0.11 16.92 4.24
N ASN A 86 -0.17 18.20 4.58
CA ASN A 86 -0.41 18.61 5.96
C ASN A 86 -1.74 18.13 6.55
N GLU A 87 -2.78 17.97 5.72
CA GLU A 87 -4.07 17.44 6.13
C GLU A 87 -3.98 15.95 6.46
N ASP A 88 -3.17 15.21 5.70
CA ASP A 88 -2.90 13.79 5.99
C ASP A 88 -2.17 13.64 7.32
N VAL A 89 -1.17 14.50 7.60
CA VAL A 89 -0.43 14.49 8.87
C VAL A 89 -1.39 14.71 10.03
N LYS A 90 -2.23 15.76 9.99
CA LYS A 90 -3.24 16.02 11.03
C LYS A 90 -4.13 14.82 11.28
N ARG A 91 -4.62 14.19 10.22
CA ARG A 91 -5.48 13.02 10.33
C ARG A 91 -4.75 11.80 10.93
N LEU A 92 -3.46 11.64 10.63
CA LEU A 92 -2.63 10.60 11.24
C LEU A 92 -2.41 10.88 12.73
N GLU A 93 -2.17 12.13 13.12
CA GLU A 93 -2.01 12.54 14.51
C GLU A 93 -3.30 12.31 15.31
N GLU A 94 -4.47 12.67 14.74
CA GLU A 94 -5.79 12.44 15.35
C GLU A 94 -6.06 10.95 15.58
N LEU A 95 -5.73 10.08 14.62
CA LEU A 95 -5.98 8.65 14.72
C LEU A 95 -4.98 7.93 15.62
N SER A 96 -3.74 8.40 15.67
CA SER A 96 -2.66 7.69 16.37
C SER A 96 -2.35 8.25 17.77
N GLY A 97 -2.84 9.45 18.10
CA GLY A 97 -2.45 10.13 19.34
C GLY A 97 -0.96 10.47 19.41
N HIS A 98 -0.29 10.63 18.26
CA HIS A 98 1.13 10.96 18.17
C HIS A 98 1.31 12.26 17.39
N THR A 99 2.30 13.06 17.79
CA THR A 99 2.78 14.20 16.99
C THR A 99 3.74 13.70 15.92
N ILE A 100 3.52 14.09 14.67
CA ILE A 100 4.30 13.64 13.51
C ILE A 100 4.90 14.88 12.81
N SER A 101 6.21 14.91 12.68
CA SER A 101 6.92 16.00 11.99
C SER A 101 7.89 15.45 10.94
N GLY A 102 8.13 16.22 9.87
CA GLY A 102 9.04 15.85 8.80
C GLY A 102 8.58 14.68 7.94
N LEU A 103 7.29 14.34 7.97
CA LEU A 103 6.69 13.28 7.15
C LEU A 103 6.35 13.85 5.77
N GLU A 104 7.17 13.53 4.76
CA GLU A 104 6.98 13.95 3.37
C GLU A 104 6.30 12.87 2.54
N TYR A 105 6.67 11.62 2.79
CA TYR A 105 6.10 10.46 2.11
C TYR A 105 6.13 9.22 2.98
N VAL A 106 5.29 8.25 2.64
CA VAL A 106 5.36 6.89 3.16
C VAL A 106 5.49 5.90 2.01
N ILE A 107 6.21 4.80 2.26
CA ILE A 107 6.23 3.64 1.36
C ILE A 107 5.52 2.51 2.10
N VAL A 108 4.41 2.06 1.54
CA VAL A 108 3.64 0.94 2.08
C VAL A 108 3.85 -0.27 1.18
N SER A 109 4.35 -1.35 1.76
CA SER A 109 4.52 -2.63 1.07
C SER A 109 3.44 -3.60 1.51
N ARG A 110 2.85 -4.35 0.58
CA ARG A 110 1.91 -5.42 0.88
C ARG A 110 2.54 -6.77 0.61
N TYR A 111 2.36 -7.69 1.56
CA TYR A 111 2.89 -9.04 1.53
C TYR A 111 1.82 -10.03 1.09
N TYR A 112 2.25 -11.22 0.65
CA TYR A 112 1.34 -12.28 0.21
C TYR A 112 0.47 -12.86 1.34
N ASN A 113 0.89 -12.72 2.60
CA ASN A 113 0.06 -13.05 3.77
C ASN A 113 -1.04 -12.01 4.06
N GLY A 114 -1.09 -10.90 3.28
CA GLY A 114 -2.07 -9.83 3.44
C GLY A 114 -1.63 -8.68 4.36
N GLU A 115 -0.48 -8.79 5.01
CA GLU A 115 0.06 -7.76 5.90
C GLU A 115 0.62 -6.57 5.14
N TYR A 116 0.71 -5.43 5.84
CA TYR A 116 1.32 -4.20 5.36
C TYR A 116 2.54 -3.84 6.20
N LEU A 117 3.60 -3.37 5.53
CA LEU A 117 4.76 -2.77 6.17
C LEU A 117 4.84 -1.31 5.73
N VAL A 118 4.85 -0.39 6.70
CA VAL A 118 4.95 1.06 6.45
C VAL A 118 6.38 1.53 6.75
N LYS A 119 6.98 2.25 5.79
CA LYS A 119 8.26 2.94 5.94
C LYS A 119 8.03 4.42 5.73
N TYR A 120 8.63 5.24 6.58
CA TYR A 120 8.51 6.70 6.58
C TYR A 120 9.70 7.36 5.89
N SER A 121 9.54 8.62 5.47
CA SER A 121 10.65 9.45 5.01
C SER A 121 11.72 9.60 6.12
N LYS A 122 12.99 9.75 5.71
CA LYS A 122 14.13 9.71 6.65
C LYS A 122 14.09 10.77 7.75
N GLN A 123 13.43 11.90 7.51
CA GLN A 123 13.36 13.03 8.46
C GLN A 123 12.16 12.93 9.41
N THR A 124 11.33 11.90 9.30
CA THR A 124 10.12 11.71 10.10
C THR A 124 10.47 11.49 11.57
N LYS A 125 9.86 12.29 12.44
CA LYS A 125 9.91 12.11 13.89
C LYS A 125 8.48 11.88 14.39
N ILE A 126 8.30 10.87 15.21
CA ILE A 126 7.03 10.48 15.81
C ILE A 126 7.22 10.50 17.31
N ALA A 127 6.43 11.29 18.03
CA ALA A 127 6.45 11.39 19.48
C ALA A 127 5.03 11.17 20.03
N ALA A 128 4.91 10.48 21.16
CA ALA A 128 3.64 10.41 21.87
C ALA A 128 3.21 11.81 22.29
N ILE A 129 1.92 12.12 22.24
CA ILE A 129 1.37 13.35 22.80
C ILE A 129 1.44 13.16 24.32
N GLU A 130 2.31 13.93 25.00
CA GLU A 130 2.27 14.05 26.44
C GLU A 130 0.97 14.75 26.80
N ASN A 131 0.00 14.00 27.30
CA ASN A 131 -1.21 14.58 27.88
C ASN A 131 -0.77 15.29 29.16
N GLY A 132 -0.69 16.63 29.11
CA GLY A 132 -0.58 17.43 30.33
C GLY A 132 -1.76 17.06 31.24
N ASP A 133 -1.48 16.98 32.54
CA ASP A 133 -2.40 16.64 33.64
C ASP A 133 -3.68 17.45 33.63
N ASP A 134 -4.69 17.10 32.84
CA ASP A 134 -6.04 17.65 33.04
C ASP A 134 -7.13 17.02 32.14
N ASN A 135 -7.09 15.72 31.81
CA ASN A 135 -8.31 15.04 31.34
C ASN A 135 -8.26 13.53 31.57
N GLU A 136 -8.73 13.11 32.73
CA GLU A 136 -8.87 11.69 33.14
C GLU A 136 -9.91 10.87 32.35
N ASN A 137 -10.35 11.29 31.14
CA ASN A 137 -11.46 10.63 30.44
C ASN A 137 -11.25 10.41 28.92
N LYS A 138 -10.02 10.28 28.44
CA LYS A 138 -9.86 9.68 27.11
C LYS A 138 -9.36 8.24 27.26
N ASN A 139 -10.22 7.29 26.93
CA ASN A 139 -9.90 5.88 26.91
C ASN A 139 -8.67 5.64 26.02
N GLU A 140 -7.56 5.15 26.59
CA GLU A 140 -6.34 4.74 25.85
C GLU A 140 -6.62 3.73 24.73
N ASN A 141 -7.82 3.13 24.71
CA ASN A 141 -8.28 2.18 23.69
C ASN A 141 -8.77 2.82 22.39
N GLU A 142 -8.74 4.16 22.24
CA GLU A 142 -9.29 4.85 21.07
C GLU A 142 -8.22 5.16 20.00
N TYR A 143 -6.95 5.08 20.33
CA TYR A 143 -5.85 5.35 19.40
C TYR A 143 -5.31 4.07 18.76
N VAL A 144 -5.03 4.15 17.45
CA VAL A 144 -4.35 3.08 16.72
C VAL A 144 -2.88 3.43 16.51
N SER A 145 -2.01 2.43 16.34
CA SER A 145 -0.60 2.71 16.02
C SER A 145 -0.46 3.47 14.70
N VAL A 146 0.58 4.30 14.57
CA VAL A 146 0.82 5.11 13.35
C VAL A 146 0.81 4.29 12.06
N PRO A 147 1.42 3.09 11.96
CA PRO A 147 1.31 2.25 10.77
C PRO A 147 -0.15 1.86 10.44
N ILE A 148 -0.95 1.52 11.45
CA ILE A 148 -2.38 1.20 11.27
C ILE A 148 -3.15 2.45 10.81
N ALA A 149 -2.87 3.62 11.38
CA ALA A 149 -3.46 4.88 10.96
C ALA A 149 -3.17 5.16 9.48
N VAL A 150 -1.92 4.95 9.02
CA VAL A 150 -1.54 5.09 7.59
C VAL A 150 -2.37 4.16 6.71
N VAL A 151 -2.49 2.87 7.07
CA VAL A 151 -3.29 1.89 6.32
C VAL A 151 -4.76 2.30 6.25
N ASN A 152 -5.31 2.85 7.34
CA ASN A 152 -6.71 3.27 7.42
C ASN A 152 -7.04 4.46 6.50
N ILE A 153 -6.09 5.38 6.30
CA ILE A 153 -6.33 6.58 5.46
C ILE A 153 -5.85 6.45 4.03
N MET A 154 -5.11 5.39 3.67
CA MET A 154 -4.60 5.23 2.31
C MET A 154 -5.72 5.01 1.29
N PRO A 155 -5.54 5.48 0.02
CA PRO A 155 -6.52 5.30 -1.04
C PRO A 155 -6.83 3.84 -1.32
N LYS A 156 -8.08 3.56 -1.66
CA LYS A 156 -8.50 2.26 -2.19
C LYS A 156 -8.48 2.26 -3.71
N PHE A 157 -8.22 1.10 -4.29
CA PHE A 157 -8.09 0.93 -5.73
C PHE A 157 -9.29 0.19 -6.32
N VAL A 158 -9.70 0.60 -7.51
CA VAL A 158 -10.73 -0.05 -8.32
C VAL A 158 -10.10 -0.48 -9.64
N TYR A 159 -10.36 -1.71 -10.05
CA TYR A 159 -9.94 -2.24 -11.33
C TYR A 159 -11.15 -2.43 -12.24
N TYR A 160 -11.14 -1.76 -13.38
CA TYR A 160 -12.13 -1.96 -14.43
C TYR A 160 -11.52 -2.74 -15.59
N SER A 161 -12.01 -3.93 -15.83
CA SER A 161 -11.73 -4.67 -17.07
C SER A 161 -12.89 -4.40 -18.02
N ASN A 162 -12.61 -3.71 -19.11
CA ASN A 162 -13.61 -3.52 -20.16
C ASN A 162 -13.73 -4.83 -20.98
N TYR A 163 -14.44 -5.81 -20.45
CA TYR A 163 -15.02 -6.84 -21.30
C TYR A 163 -16.25 -6.23 -21.94
N GLY A 164 -16.01 -5.38 -22.95
CA GLY A 164 -17.09 -4.86 -23.76
C GLY A 164 -17.95 -6.03 -24.25
N ASN A 165 -19.15 -6.10 -23.74
CA ASN A 165 -20.22 -6.78 -24.43
C ASN A 165 -20.45 -6.03 -25.73
N LEU A 166 -19.67 -6.33 -26.74
CA LEU A 166 -20.03 -6.13 -28.13
C LEU A 166 -20.97 -7.27 -28.48
N SER A 167 -22.21 -7.15 -28.06
CA SER A 167 -23.33 -7.85 -28.66
C SER A 167 -23.88 -6.99 -29.78
#